data_d1d8df8a44e957710e95e848cf3ea464
#
_entry.id   d1d8df8a44e957710e95e848cf3ea464
#
_cell.length_a   1.000
_cell.length_b   1.000
_cell.length_c   1.000
_cell.angle_alpha   90.00
_cell.angle_beta   90.00
_cell.angle_gamma   90.00
#
_symmetry.space_group_name_H-M   'P 1'
#
loop_
_entity.id
_entity.type
_entity.pdbx_description
1 polymer ?
#
loop_
_entity_poly.entity_id
_entity_poly.type
_entity_poly.pdbx_seq_one_letter_code
_entity_poly.pdbx_strand_id
1 'polypeptide(L)'
;IVSILASLVVSMTVTPVLAYWLLPRMKNLAEHETWLVRTLKALQRRGLEWAFDRPGFVIGLPALAVLGAIGAGLMLPRAFLPAFNEGTVLVSVILQPGISLAESNRIGQLAEKIVMEVPEVQTVGRRTGRAELDEHAEGVHNSELDIDLKKSERSREDVLADIRQRLSVLPASIAVGQPIAHRLDHMLSGVRAQIALKIYGDDYDTLRSLAGDLESRIKRIPGVTDLQTEKQVRIPQLQVQIDYDKAKRYGLNPNDITKALETLSNGRVVSQVVDQSKRFDVVLRLSDADRNTHALGEVLIESPAGRIPLKSVADVVET
;
A
#
# COMPACT_ATOMS: atom_id res chain seq x y z
N ILE A 1 12.32 -19.08 -18.38
CA ILE A 1 13.02 -20.37 -18.30
C ILE A 1 12.21 -21.47 -18.98
N VAL A 2 10.94 -21.71 -18.60
CA VAL A 2 10.09 -22.78 -19.17
C VAL A 2 9.95 -22.64 -20.69
N SER A 3 9.72 -21.44 -21.22
CA SER A 3 9.61 -21.19 -22.66
C SER A 3 10.90 -21.48 -23.43
N ILE A 4 12.06 -21.20 -22.83
CA ILE A 4 13.37 -21.50 -23.44
C ILE A 4 13.60 -23.01 -23.51
N LEU A 5 13.28 -23.72 -22.42
CA LEU A 5 13.38 -25.20 -22.40
C LEU A 5 12.42 -25.83 -23.40
N ALA A 6 11.19 -25.38 -23.48
CA ALA A 6 10.21 -25.85 -24.46
C ALA A 6 10.67 -25.59 -25.88
N SER A 7 11.23 -24.41 -26.19
CA SER A 7 11.80 -24.09 -27.49
C SER A 7 12.99 -25.00 -27.86
N LEU A 8 13.84 -25.29 -26.88
CA LEU A 8 14.97 -26.20 -27.08
C LEU A 8 14.50 -27.63 -27.42
N VAL A 9 13.52 -28.15 -26.66
CA VAL A 9 12.93 -29.47 -26.90
C VAL A 9 12.30 -29.55 -28.30
N VAL A 10 11.51 -28.54 -28.68
CA VAL A 10 10.89 -28.45 -30.00
C VAL A 10 11.95 -28.40 -31.09
N SER A 11 12.98 -27.59 -30.94
CA SER A 11 14.09 -27.50 -31.91
C SER A 11 14.84 -28.80 -32.07
N MET A 12 15.09 -29.52 -30.99
CA MET A 12 15.86 -30.80 -31.03
C MET A 12 15.01 -32.00 -31.49
N THR A 13 13.70 -31.96 -31.39
CA THR A 13 12.80 -33.05 -31.74
C THR A 13 12.04 -32.79 -33.04
N VAL A 14 11.32 -31.73 -33.15
CA VAL A 14 10.42 -31.44 -34.28
C VAL A 14 11.22 -31.12 -35.54
N THR A 15 12.30 -30.34 -35.42
CA THR A 15 13.08 -29.92 -36.59
C THR A 15 13.75 -31.09 -37.28
N PRO A 16 14.43 -32.05 -36.61
CA PRO A 16 14.97 -33.23 -37.26
C PRO A 16 13.91 -34.16 -37.86
N VAL A 17 12.77 -34.33 -37.16
CA VAL A 17 11.68 -35.17 -37.66
C VAL A 17 11.06 -34.59 -38.92
N LEU A 18 10.80 -33.27 -38.93
CA LEU A 18 10.30 -32.60 -40.13
C LEU A 18 11.30 -32.66 -41.27
N ALA A 19 12.59 -32.47 -40.99
CA ALA A 19 13.62 -32.60 -41.99
C ALA A 19 13.63 -34.02 -42.59
N TYR A 20 13.59 -35.06 -41.76
CA TYR A 20 13.53 -36.45 -42.19
C TYR A 20 12.31 -36.76 -43.07
N TRP A 21 11.15 -36.15 -42.77
CA TRP A 21 9.93 -36.41 -43.55
C TRP A 21 9.81 -35.56 -44.80
N LEU A 22 10.30 -34.33 -44.82
CA LEU A 22 10.16 -33.39 -45.92
C LEU A 22 11.28 -33.48 -46.95
N LEU A 23 12.55 -33.64 -46.53
CA LEU A 23 13.67 -33.66 -47.45
C LEU A 23 13.59 -34.79 -48.51
N PRO A 24 13.21 -36.04 -48.18
CA PRO A 24 13.12 -37.09 -49.19
C PRO A 24 12.00 -36.89 -50.23
N ARG A 25 11.00 -36.05 -49.91
CA ARG A 25 9.86 -35.70 -50.79
C ARG A 25 10.18 -34.56 -51.74
N MET A 26 11.28 -33.84 -51.55
CA MET A 26 11.69 -32.73 -52.41
C MET A 26 12.37 -33.32 -53.67
N LYS A 27 11.68 -33.22 -54.83
CA LYS A 27 12.12 -33.77 -56.11
C LYS A 27 13.36 -33.09 -56.73
N ASN A 28 13.76 -31.92 -56.23
CA ASN A 28 14.92 -31.15 -56.69
C ASN A 28 15.75 -30.69 -55.48
N LEU A 29 16.51 -31.58 -54.87
CA LEU A 29 17.67 -31.16 -54.11
C LEU A 29 18.74 -30.74 -55.13
N ALA A 30 18.72 -29.46 -55.51
CA ALA A 30 19.74 -28.93 -56.37
C ALA A 30 21.10 -29.06 -55.65
N GLU A 31 22.05 -29.78 -56.28
CA GLU A 31 23.44 -29.91 -55.79
C GLU A 31 24.15 -28.51 -55.76
N HIS A 32 23.50 -27.46 -56.24
CA HIS A 32 24.07 -26.12 -56.26
C HIS A 32 23.68 -25.33 -55.02
N GLU A 33 24.66 -25.17 -54.15
CA GLU A 33 24.51 -24.26 -53.01
C GLU A 33 24.26 -22.83 -53.51
N THR A 34 23.21 -22.21 -52.99
CA THR A 34 22.89 -20.79 -53.24
C THR A 34 24.10 -19.92 -52.84
N TRP A 35 24.34 -18.84 -53.53
CA TRP A 35 25.42 -17.89 -53.20
C TRP A 35 25.42 -17.49 -51.71
N LEU A 36 24.28 -17.25 -51.14
CA LEU A 36 24.13 -16.94 -49.71
C LEU A 36 24.65 -18.04 -48.80
N VAL A 37 24.28 -19.32 -49.08
CA VAL A 37 24.72 -20.48 -48.29
C VAL A 37 26.22 -20.67 -48.39
N ARG A 38 26.79 -20.48 -49.56
CA ARG A 38 28.24 -20.58 -49.80
C ARG A 38 29.00 -19.51 -49.02
N THR A 39 28.49 -18.25 -49.01
CA THR A 39 29.11 -17.14 -48.29
C THR A 39 29.05 -17.37 -46.78
N LEU A 40 27.87 -17.79 -46.25
CA LEU A 40 27.71 -18.11 -44.85
C LEU A 40 28.60 -19.28 -44.40
N LYS A 41 28.68 -20.34 -45.18
CA LYS A 41 29.60 -21.45 -44.89
C LYS A 41 31.06 -21.02 -44.86
N ALA A 42 31.48 -20.18 -45.80
CA ALA A 42 32.84 -19.65 -45.82
C ALA A 42 33.16 -18.79 -44.61
N LEU A 43 32.20 -17.93 -44.19
CA LEU A 43 32.34 -17.12 -42.99
C LEU A 43 32.39 -17.99 -41.72
N GLN A 44 31.48 -18.95 -41.61
CA GLN A 44 31.44 -19.89 -40.50
C GLN A 44 32.73 -20.69 -40.39
N ARG A 45 33.24 -21.21 -41.53
CA ARG A 45 34.49 -21.98 -41.57
C ARG A 45 35.68 -21.16 -41.08
N ARG A 46 35.81 -19.90 -41.53
CA ARG A 46 36.86 -18.97 -41.05
C ARG A 46 36.75 -18.72 -39.57
N GLY A 47 35.50 -18.49 -39.07
CA GLY A 47 35.24 -18.29 -37.65
C GLY A 47 35.63 -19.53 -36.80
N LEU A 48 35.31 -20.74 -37.30
CA LEU A 48 35.65 -21.98 -36.61
C LEU A 48 37.17 -22.22 -36.62
N GLU A 49 37.85 -22.06 -37.76
CA GLU A 49 39.31 -22.18 -37.88
C GLU A 49 40.00 -21.23 -36.88
N TRP A 50 39.56 -19.95 -36.84
CA TRP A 50 40.09 -18.98 -35.89
C TRP A 50 39.81 -19.38 -34.42
N ALA A 51 38.64 -19.94 -34.13
CA ALA A 51 38.28 -20.38 -32.79
C ALA A 51 39.10 -21.61 -32.33
N PHE A 52 39.35 -22.55 -33.22
CA PHE A 52 40.17 -23.74 -32.93
C PHE A 52 41.67 -23.38 -32.79
N ASP A 53 42.14 -22.40 -33.52
CA ASP A 53 43.52 -21.92 -33.39
C ASP A 53 43.77 -21.15 -32.10
N ARG A 54 42.69 -20.66 -31.44
CA ARG A 54 42.78 -19.84 -30.21
C ARG A 54 41.82 -20.30 -29.10
N PRO A 55 41.89 -21.53 -28.66
CA PRO A 55 40.94 -22.10 -27.70
C PRO A 55 40.97 -21.39 -26.36
N GLY A 56 42.15 -20.93 -25.94
CA GLY A 56 42.30 -20.17 -24.69
C GLY A 56 41.53 -18.85 -24.70
N PHE A 57 41.45 -18.15 -25.84
CA PHE A 57 40.69 -16.91 -25.96
C PHE A 57 39.17 -17.17 -26.01
N VAL A 58 38.77 -18.19 -26.77
CA VAL A 58 37.36 -18.55 -26.96
C VAL A 58 36.71 -19.06 -25.66
N ILE A 59 37.47 -19.73 -24.81
CA ILE A 59 37.00 -20.21 -23.51
C ILE A 59 37.25 -19.16 -22.43
N GLY A 60 38.38 -18.48 -22.46
CA GLY A 60 38.79 -17.53 -21.43
C GLY A 60 37.93 -16.26 -21.38
N LEU A 61 37.55 -15.73 -22.55
CA LEU A 61 36.72 -14.50 -22.60
C LEU A 61 35.31 -14.72 -22.01
N PRO A 62 34.57 -15.78 -22.38
CA PRO A 62 33.30 -16.09 -21.74
C PRO A 62 33.44 -16.43 -20.26
N ALA A 63 34.47 -17.17 -19.88
CA ALA A 63 34.72 -17.45 -18.47
C ALA A 63 34.97 -16.18 -17.65
N LEU A 64 35.78 -15.25 -18.17
CA LEU A 64 36.02 -13.96 -17.57
C LEU A 64 34.72 -13.13 -17.49
N ALA A 65 33.90 -13.14 -18.53
CA ALA A 65 32.60 -12.44 -18.54
C ALA A 65 31.65 -13.03 -17.50
N VAL A 66 31.60 -14.36 -17.35
CA VAL A 66 30.77 -15.00 -16.31
C VAL A 66 31.28 -14.65 -14.90
N LEU A 67 32.58 -14.68 -14.65
CA LEU A 67 33.18 -14.29 -13.39
C LEU A 67 32.91 -12.81 -13.09
N GLY A 68 33.02 -11.95 -14.10
CA GLY A 68 32.67 -10.52 -13.97
C GLY A 68 31.19 -10.31 -13.67
N ALA A 69 30.30 -11.05 -14.30
CA ALA A 69 28.86 -10.99 -14.04
C ALA A 69 28.52 -11.48 -12.62
N ILE A 70 29.17 -12.55 -12.15
CA ILE A 70 28.99 -13.03 -10.76
C ILE A 70 29.50 -11.96 -9.78
N GLY A 71 30.70 -11.40 -10.02
CA GLY A 71 31.24 -10.34 -9.19
C GLY A 71 30.35 -9.09 -9.14
N ALA A 72 29.85 -8.64 -10.30
CA ALA A 72 28.90 -7.55 -10.38
C ALA A 72 27.58 -7.88 -9.65
N GLY A 73 27.07 -9.10 -9.80
CA GLY A 73 25.85 -9.54 -9.12
C GLY A 73 25.95 -9.56 -7.59
N LEU A 74 27.15 -9.82 -7.05
CA LEU A 74 27.40 -9.77 -5.62
C LEU A 74 27.47 -8.32 -5.08
N MET A 75 27.84 -7.36 -5.95
CA MET A 75 27.93 -5.93 -5.57
C MET A 75 26.61 -5.17 -5.79
N LEU A 76 25.66 -5.74 -6.53
CA LEU A 76 24.36 -5.12 -6.75
C LEU A 76 23.55 -5.03 -5.43
N PRO A 77 22.93 -3.87 -5.15
CA PRO A 77 22.04 -3.76 -4.01
C PRO A 77 20.86 -4.71 -4.16
N ARG A 78 20.57 -5.44 -3.09
CA ARG A 78 19.44 -6.36 -3.05
C ARG A 78 18.19 -5.62 -2.60
N ALA A 79 17.21 -5.48 -3.46
CA ALA A 79 15.89 -5.00 -3.13
C ALA A 79 14.87 -6.13 -3.33
N PHE A 80 13.92 -6.26 -2.42
CA PHE A 80 12.83 -7.25 -2.53
C PHE A 80 11.95 -6.95 -3.75
N LEU A 81 11.69 -5.68 -3.99
CA LEU A 81 10.96 -5.18 -5.16
C LEU A 81 11.71 -3.99 -5.76
N PRO A 82 11.77 -3.87 -7.09
CA PRO A 82 12.32 -2.69 -7.72
C PRO A 82 11.46 -1.47 -7.34
N ALA A 83 12.09 -0.31 -7.19
CA ALA A 83 11.37 0.93 -6.97
C ALA A 83 10.49 1.24 -8.20
N PHE A 84 9.18 1.18 -8.02
CA PHE A 84 8.23 1.58 -9.06
C PHE A 84 8.18 3.11 -9.13
N ASN A 85 8.26 3.66 -10.33
CA ASN A 85 7.96 5.07 -10.53
C ASN A 85 6.48 5.18 -10.95
N GLU A 86 5.63 5.46 -9.98
CA GLU A 86 4.17 5.47 -10.17
C GLU A 86 3.66 6.80 -10.76
N GLY A 87 4.55 7.80 -10.93
CA GLY A 87 4.15 9.14 -11.38
C GLY A 87 3.39 9.96 -10.34
N THR A 88 2.88 9.32 -9.31
CA THR A 88 2.15 9.91 -8.18
C THR A 88 2.96 9.85 -6.90
N VAL A 89 2.63 10.69 -5.94
CA VAL A 89 3.21 10.73 -4.60
C VAL A 89 2.09 10.61 -3.58
N LEU A 90 2.29 9.76 -2.59
CA LEU A 90 1.41 9.66 -1.43
C LEU A 90 2.08 10.35 -0.25
N VAL A 91 1.39 11.34 0.32
CA VAL A 91 1.82 12.00 1.56
C VAL A 91 0.86 11.64 2.67
N SER A 92 1.38 11.00 3.72
CA SER A 92 0.62 10.76 4.94
C SER A 92 0.88 11.89 5.93
N VAL A 93 -0.20 12.53 6.39
CA VAL A 93 -0.20 13.58 7.42
C VAL A 93 -0.83 12.99 8.66
N ILE A 94 0.00 12.65 9.65
CA ILE A 94 -0.43 11.95 10.86
C ILE A 94 -0.40 12.92 12.04
N LEU A 95 -1.58 13.23 12.54
CA LEU A 95 -1.80 14.09 13.69
C LEU A 95 -1.77 13.30 15.01
N GLN A 96 -2.07 13.97 16.10
CA GLN A 96 -2.15 13.30 17.37
C GLN A 96 -3.47 12.50 17.47
N PRO A 97 -3.43 11.22 17.86
CA PRO A 97 -4.64 10.47 18.13
C PRO A 97 -5.54 11.21 19.16
N GLY A 98 -6.86 11.13 18.96
CA GLY A 98 -7.82 11.87 19.78
C GLY A 98 -8.19 13.26 19.24
N ILE A 99 -7.55 13.72 18.17
CA ILE A 99 -7.95 14.96 17.49
C ILE A 99 -9.35 14.82 16.87
N SER A 100 -10.12 15.90 16.81
CA SER A 100 -11.42 15.88 16.15
C SER A 100 -11.29 15.82 14.62
N LEU A 101 -12.30 15.28 13.94
CA LEU A 101 -12.35 15.28 12.47
C LEU A 101 -12.31 16.70 11.90
N ALA A 102 -12.96 17.67 12.57
CA ALA A 102 -12.97 19.06 12.14
C ALA A 102 -11.55 19.66 12.12
N GLU A 103 -10.77 19.44 13.17
CA GLU A 103 -9.40 19.95 13.26
C GLU A 103 -8.46 19.19 12.33
N SER A 104 -8.61 17.88 12.22
CA SER A 104 -7.87 17.08 11.24
C SER A 104 -8.12 17.57 9.81
N ASN A 105 -9.37 17.86 9.49
CA ASN A 105 -9.76 18.40 8.18
C ASN A 105 -9.17 19.79 7.94
N ARG A 106 -9.15 20.66 8.96
CA ARG A 106 -8.54 22.00 8.89
C ARG A 106 -7.04 21.93 8.57
N ILE A 107 -6.30 21.05 9.25
CA ILE A 107 -4.86 20.87 9.02
C ILE A 107 -4.63 20.20 7.66
N GLY A 108 -5.47 19.23 7.29
CA GLY A 108 -5.41 18.62 5.97
C GLY A 108 -5.61 19.60 4.82
N GLN A 109 -6.56 20.54 4.94
CA GLN A 109 -6.75 21.61 3.97
C GLN A 109 -5.55 22.56 3.88
N LEU A 110 -4.88 22.81 5.01
CA LEU A 110 -3.65 23.60 5.01
C LEU A 110 -2.52 22.83 4.29
N ALA A 111 -2.40 21.52 4.52
CA ALA A 111 -1.46 20.67 3.82
C ALA A 111 -1.69 20.68 2.30
N GLU A 112 -2.94 20.57 1.84
CA GLU A 112 -3.31 20.67 0.43
C GLU A 112 -2.83 22.00 -0.20
N LYS A 113 -3.08 23.12 0.49
CA LYS A 113 -2.65 24.44 0.00
C LYS A 113 -1.14 24.53 -0.11
N ILE A 114 -0.41 24.09 0.91
CA ILE A 114 1.06 24.11 0.93
C ILE A 114 1.63 23.25 -0.23
N VAL A 115 1.07 22.06 -0.45
CA VAL A 115 1.53 21.15 -1.51
C VAL A 115 1.22 21.73 -2.90
N MET A 116 0.08 22.38 -3.07
CA MET A 116 -0.28 23.03 -4.35
C MET A 116 0.63 24.21 -4.72
N GLU A 117 1.40 24.76 -3.78
CA GLU A 117 2.40 25.78 -4.07
C GLU A 117 3.68 25.22 -4.72
N VAL A 118 3.86 23.90 -4.74
CA VAL A 118 4.99 23.25 -5.41
C VAL A 118 4.75 23.26 -6.92
N PRO A 119 5.65 23.80 -7.75
CA PRO A 119 5.40 23.99 -9.19
C PRO A 119 5.10 22.71 -9.96
N GLU A 120 5.67 21.60 -9.51
CA GLU A 120 5.52 20.29 -10.14
C GLU A 120 4.18 19.61 -9.80
N VAL A 121 3.48 20.08 -8.80
CA VAL A 121 2.18 19.48 -8.41
C VAL A 121 1.11 19.90 -9.43
N GLN A 122 0.38 18.91 -9.92
CA GLN A 122 -0.70 19.10 -10.87
C GLN A 122 -2.06 19.08 -10.16
N THR A 123 -2.29 18.05 -9.37
CA THR A 123 -3.53 17.85 -8.60
C THR A 123 -3.22 17.25 -7.25
N VAL A 124 -4.08 17.53 -6.29
CA VAL A 124 -4.04 16.93 -4.94
C VAL A 124 -5.43 16.45 -4.60
N GLY A 125 -5.52 15.18 -4.19
CA GLY A 125 -6.72 14.60 -3.61
C GLY A 125 -6.44 14.15 -2.18
N ARG A 126 -7.32 14.47 -1.22
CA ARG A 126 -7.11 14.10 0.18
C ARG A 126 -8.21 13.19 0.70
N ARG A 127 -7.78 12.21 1.49
CA ARG A 127 -8.64 11.39 2.34
C ARG A 127 -8.28 11.65 3.80
N THR A 128 -9.28 11.85 4.66
CA THR A 128 -9.08 12.01 6.10
C THR A 128 -9.91 10.98 6.85
N GLY A 129 -9.24 10.17 7.68
CA GLY A 129 -9.89 9.08 8.39
C GLY A 129 -10.34 7.97 7.44
N ARG A 130 -11.42 7.29 7.82
CA ARG A 130 -12.04 6.23 7.01
C ARG A 130 -13.42 6.65 6.52
N ALA A 131 -13.84 6.10 5.39
CA ALA A 131 -15.23 6.15 5.00
C ALA A 131 -16.10 5.30 5.96
N GLU A 132 -17.35 5.68 6.11
CA GLU A 132 -18.31 4.87 6.86
C GLU A 132 -18.45 3.50 6.16
N LEU A 133 -18.48 2.42 6.96
CA LEU A 133 -18.53 1.04 6.50
C LEU A 133 -17.27 0.55 5.75
N ASP A 134 -16.15 1.28 5.81
CA ASP A 134 -14.88 0.82 5.30
C ASP A 134 -14.22 -0.17 6.30
N GLU A 135 -13.74 -1.28 5.78
CA GLU A 135 -13.02 -2.30 6.57
C GLU A 135 -11.63 -1.81 7.03
N HIS A 136 -11.06 -0.81 6.34
CA HIS A 136 -9.76 -0.23 6.70
C HIS A 136 -9.94 0.83 7.79
N ALA A 137 -9.69 0.43 9.02
CA ALA A 137 -9.89 1.26 10.20
C ALA A 137 -8.79 2.30 10.40
N GLU A 138 -8.83 3.38 9.59
CA GLU A 138 -7.99 4.55 9.83
C GLU A 138 -8.68 5.51 10.80
N GLY A 139 -7.91 5.99 11.79
CA GLY A 139 -8.42 7.03 12.69
C GLY A 139 -8.51 8.39 12.00
N VAL A 140 -9.38 9.25 12.50
CA VAL A 140 -9.57 10.62 11.97
C VAL A 140 -8.31 11.49 12.06
N HIS A 141 -7.31 11.08 12.83
CA HIS A 141 -6.01 11.75 12.95
C HIS A 141 -5.09 11.50 11.76
N ASN A 142 -5.45 10.62 10.84
CA ASN A 142 -4.67 10.29 9.64
C ASN A 142 -5.33 10.88 8.39
N SER A 143 -4.53 11.62 7.63
CA SER A 143 -4.91 12.14 6.31
C SER A 143 -3.89 11.67 5.28
N GLU A 144 -4.36 11.20 4.14
CA GLU A 144 -3.53 10.81 3.01
C GLU A 144 -3.82 11.74 1.84
N LEU A 145 -2.75 12.32 1.29
CA LEU A 145 -2.80 13.17 0.11
C LEU A 145 -2.22 12.40 -1.08
N ASP A 146 -3.06 12.14 -2.07
CA ASP A 146 -2.64 11.63 -3.37
C ASP A 146 -2.28 12.82 -4.26
N ILE A 147 -1.03 12.89 -4.72
CA ILE A 147 -0.47 14.04 -5.43
C ILE A 147 0.00 13.58 -6.80
N ASP A 148 -0.55 14.16 -7.86
CA ASP A 148 -0.06 13.97 -9.21
C ASP A 148 1.00 14.99 -9.54
N LEU A 149 2.13 14.52 -10.10
CA LEU A 149 3.25 15.36 -10.50
C LEU A 149 3.30 15.55 -12.01
N LYS A 150 3.59 16.77 -12.44
CA LYS A 150 3.95 17.10 -13.82
C LYS A 150 5.38 16.63 -14.11
N LYS A 151 5.68 16.38 -15.36
CA LYS A 151 7.06 16.21 -15.81
C LYS A 151 7.85 17.51 -15.56
N SER A 152 8.99 17.40 -14.91
CA SER A 152 9.87 18.50 -14.55
C SER A 152 11.32 18.13 -14.87
N GLU A 153 12.19 19.15 -14.97
CA GLU A 153 13.63 18.99 -15.08
C GLU A 153 14.28 18.73 -13.70
N ARG A 154 13.58 19.06 -12.60
CA ARG A 154 14.04 18.76 -11.24
C ARG A 154 14.00 17.25 -10.99
N SER A 155 14.97 16.76 -10.24
CA SER A 155 14.95 15.37 -9.82
C SER A 155 13.74 15.10 -8.93
N ARG A 156 13.23 13.84 -8.96
CA ARG A 156 12.12 13.45 -8.11
C ARG A 156 12.46 13.64 -6.63
N GLU A 157 13.69 13.31 -6.25
CA GLU A 157 14.21 13.44 -4.89
C GLU A 157 14.13 14.89 -4.41
N ASP A 158 14.49 15.87 -5.27
CA ASP A 158 14.42 17.28 -4.94
C ASP A 158 12.98 17.75 -4.74
N VAL A 159 12.04 17.28 -5.58
CA VAL A 159 10.61 17.62 -5.45
C VAL A 159 10.05 17.03 -4.14
N LEU A 160 10.39 15.78 -3.82
CA LEU A 160 9.95 15.15 -2.56
C LEU A 160 10.55 15.83 -1.33
N ALA A 161 11.81 16.28 -1.42
CA ALA A 161 12.46 17.04 -0.35
C ALA A 161 11.79 18.42 -0.15
N ASP A 162 11.43 19.12 -1.23
CA ASP A 162 10.70 20.39 -1.18
C ASP A 162 9.31 20.21 -0.52
N ILE A 163 8.56 19.18 -0.92
CA ILE A 163 7.27 18.84 -0.29
C ILE A 163 7.45 18.60 1.21
N ARG A 164 8.43 17.79 1.64
CA ARG A 164 8.71 17.54 3.06
C ARG A 164 9.04 18.82 3.81
N GLN A 165 9.92 19.64 3.24
CA GLN A 165 10.35 20.88 3.86
C GLN A 165 9.18 21.85 4.06
N ARG A 166 8.33 22.02 3.06
CA ARG A 166 7.15 22.89 3.16
C ARG A 166 6.15 22.36 4.19
N LEU A 167 5.89 21.06 4.21
CA LEU A 167 4.96 20.44 5.15
C LEU A 167 5.49 20.38 6.59
N SER A 168 6.80 20.56 6.82
CA SER A 168 7.41 20.50 8.15
C SER A 168 6.91 21.58 9.13
N VAL A 169 6.25 22.61 8.62
CA VAL A 169 5.62 23.67 9.47
C VAL A 169 4.33 23.20 10.15
N LEU A 170 3.77 22.07 9.69
CA LEU A 170 2.53 21.55 10.25
C LEU A 170 2.80 20.78 11.56
N PRO A 171 1.88 20.86 12.55
CA PRO A 171 1.98 20.10 13.79
C PRO A 171 1.59 18.62 13.56
N ALA A 172 2.25 17.96 12.60
CA ALA A 172 1.95 16.61 12.14
C ALA A 172 3.25 15.84 11.87
N SER A 173 3.18 14.52 11.94
CA SER A 173 4.22 13.66 11.39
C SER A 173 3.94 13.45 9.90
N ILE A 174 4.94 13.73 9.06
CA ILE A 174 4.80 13.65 7.61
C ILE A 174 5.61 12.44 7.13
N ALA A 175 4.96 11.59 6.32
CA ALA A 175 5.64 10.55 5.55
C ALA A 175 5.34 10.72 4.07
N VAL A 176 6.38 10.63 3.25
CA VAL A 176 6.27 10.81 1.81
C VAL A 176 6.70 9.53 1.11
N GLY A 177 5.79 8.91 0.41
CA GLY A 177 5.99 7.65 -0.27
C GLY A 177 5.34 7.58 -1.64
N GLN A 178 5.09 6.36 -2.08
CA GLN A 178 4.35 6.06 -3.30
C GLN A 178 3.19 5.13 -2.97
N PRO A 179 2.03 5.24 -3.63
CA PRO A 179 0.82 4.49 -3.28
C PRO A 179 1.02 2.97 -3.24
N ILE A 180 1.63 2.37 -4.26
CA ILE A 180 1.84 0.92 -4.33
C ILE A 180 2.90 0.47 -3.34
N ALA A 181 4.04 1.17 -3.26
CA ALA A 181 5.11 0.86 -2.31
C ALA A 181 4.58 0.92 -0.87
N HIS A 182 3.83 1.96 -0.54
CA HIS A 182 3.20 2.13 0.77
C HIS A 182 2.23 0.98 1.14
N ARG A 183 1.40 0.53 0.18
CA ARG A 183 0.53 -0.64 0.39
C ARG A 183 1.31 -1.93 0.58
N LEU A 184 2.36 -2.14 -0.20
CA LEU A 184 3.20 -3.34 -0.09
C LEU A 184 3.92 -3.38 1.26
N ASP A 185 4.50 -2.26 1.70
CA ASP A 185 5.16 -2.16 3.00
C ASP A 185 4.18 -2.49 4.14
N HIS A 186 2.96 -1.95 4.09
CA HIS A 186 1.92 -2.24 5.07
C HIS A 186 1.51 -3.72 5.07
N MET A 187 1.34 -4.34 3.90
CA MET A 187 0.98 -5.75 3.78
C MET A 187 2.08 -6.70 4.27
N LEU A 188 3.35 -6.35 4.05
CA LEU A 188 4.48 -7.21 4.38
C LEU A 188 4.95 -7.06 5.83
N SER A 189 4.99 -5.83 6.34
CA SER A 189 5.54 -5.53 7.68
C SER A 189 4.47 -5.22 8.73
N GLY A 190 3.23 -4.96 8.30
CA GLY A 190 2.15 -4.47 9.15
C GLY A 190 2.31 -3.01 9.57
N VAL A 191 3.31 -2.31 9.02
CA VAL A 191 3.56 -0.89 9.26
C VAL A 191 3.80 -0.16 7.94
N ARG A 192 3.53 1.14 7.91
CA ARG A 192 3.66 1.98 6.70
C ARG A 192 5.07 2.55 6.55
N ALA A 193 6.06 1.70 6.70
CA ALA A 193 7.46 2.09 6.61
C ALA A 193 8.31 0.94 6.07
N GLN A 194 9.38 1.27 5.35
CA GLN A 194 10.34 0.28 4.84
C GLN A 194 11.11 -0.41 5.97
N ILE A 195 11.31 0.29 7.09
CA ILE A 195 11.99 -0.24 8.27
C ILE A 195 11.07 -0.09 9.47
N ALA A 196 10.74 -1.19 10.13
CA ALA A 196 9.96 -1.21 11.36
C ALA A 196 10.84 -1.68 12.53
N LEU A 197 11.02 -0.80 13.52
CA LEU A 197 11.64 -1.15 14.78
C LEU A 197 10.55 -1.41 15.81
N LYS A 198 10.39 -2.66 16.23
CA LYS A 198 9.35 -3.07 17.18
C LYS A 198 9.95 -3.27 18.57
N ILE A 199 9.36 -2.64 19.59
CA ILE A 199 9.72 -2.78 20.99
C ILE A 199 8.57 -3.55 21.67
N TYR A 200 8.93 -4.57 22.46
CA TYR A 200 7.96 -5.42 23.16
C TYR A 200 8.13 -5.28 24.66
N GLY A 201 7.04 -5.26 25.40
CA GLY A 201 7.00 -5.20 26.85
C GLY A 201 5.56 -5.10 27.35
N ASP A 202 5.37 -5.24 28.67
CA ASP A 202 4.06 -5.27 29.32
C ASP A 202 3.66 -3.90 29.88
N ASP A 203 4.62 -3.00 30.09
CA ASP A 203 4.39 -1.66 30.65
C ASP A 203 4.45 -0.58 29.58
N TYR A 204 3.32 0.08 29.33
CA TYR A 204 3.17 1.10 28.31
C TYR A 204 3.99 2.37 28.55
N ASP A 205 4.22 2.76 29.80
CA ASP A 205 4.97 3.98 30.11
C ASP A 205 6.48 3.74 29.87
N THR A 206 6.97 2.56 30.21
CA THR A 206 8.33 2.12 29.89
C THR A 206 8.53 2.02 28.36
N LEU A 207 7.59 1.41 27.65
CA LEU A 207 7.63 1.32 26.17
C LEU A 207 7.69 2.70 25.51
N ARG A 208 6.87 3.64 25.99
CA ARG A 208 6.85 5.01 25.48
C ARG A 208 8.18 5.74 25.73
N SER A 209 8.74 5.59 26.92
CA SER A 209 10.05 6.18 27.27
C SER A 209 11.16 5.63 26.39
N LEU A 210 11.22 4.31 26.20
CA LEU A 210 12.19 3.64 25.32
C LEU A 210 12.03 4.05 23.85
N ALA A 211 10.79 4.17 23.38
CA ALA A 211 10.51 4.61 22.02
C ALA A 211 11.02 6.04 21.78
N GLY A 212 10.81 6.97 22.73
CA GLY A 212 11.30 8.34 22.65
C GLY A 212 12.84 8.42 22.67
N ASP A 213 13.47 7.61 23.49
CA ASP A 213 14.94 7.51 23.54
C ASP A 213 15.51 7.01 22.20
N LEU A 214 14.91 5.96 21.64
CA LEU A 214 15.30 5.41 20.35
C LEU A 214 15.05 6.41 19.22
N GLU A 215 13.91 7.08 19.18
CA GLU A 215 13.62 8.13 18.22
C GLU A 215 14.72 9.20 18.21
N SER A 216 15.12 9.68 19.40
CA SER A 216 16.14 10.69 19.55
C SER A 216 17.51 10.27 19.02
N ARG A 217 17.83 8.97 19.10
CA ARG A 217 19.09 8.39 18.61
C ARG A 217 19.03 8.14 17.10
N ILE A 218 17.95 7.55 16.62
CA ILE A 218 17.76 7.20 15.20
C ILE A 218 17.68 8.46 14.33
N LYS A 219 17.03 9.52 14.80
CA LYS A 219 16.93 10.81 14.10
C LYS A 219 18.28 11.43 13.75
N ARG A 220 19.36 11.05 14.46
CA ARG A 220 20.73 11.53 14.21
C ARG A 220 21.50 10.70 13.18
N ILE A 221 20.94 9.60 12.70
CA ILE A 221 21.59 8.72 11.72
C ILE A 221 21.38 9.33 10.33
N PRO A 222 22.46 9.64 9.58
CA PRO A 222 22.35 10.16 8.22
C PRO A 222 21.62 9.18 7.31
N GLY A 223 20.69 9.68 6.48
CA GLY A 223 19.91 8.87 5.55
C GLY A 223 18.57 8.37 6.11
N VAL A 224 18.30 8.53 7.41
CA VAL A 224 16.97 8.27 7.96
C VAL A 224 16.07 9.47 7.68
N THR A 225 14.96 9.22 6.99
CA THR A 225 13.92 10.20 6.69
C THR A 225 12.57 9.68 7.18
N ASP A 226 11.62 10.59 7.40
CA ASP A 226 10.23 10.28 7.72
C ASP A 226 10.09 9.35 8.96
N LEU A 227 10.97 9.54 9.96
CA LEU A 227 10.93 8.77 11.19
C LEU A 227 9.64 9.05 11.96
N GLN A 228 8.89 8.00 12.25
CA GLN A 228 7.64 8.07 12.99
C GLN A 228 7.68 7.13 14.19
N THR A 229 7.32 7.65 15.34
CA THR A 229 7.06 6.84 16.53
C THR A 229 5.56 6.73 16.70
N GLU A 230 5.06 5.50 16.83
CA GLU A 230 3.64 5.28 17.08
C GLU A 230 3.25 5.92 18.42
N LYS A 231 2.32 6.87 18.33
CA LYS A 231 1.85 7.63 19.48
C LYS A 231 0.79 6.81 20.21
N GLN A 232 1.18 6.14 21.27
CA GLN A 232 0.25 5.48 22.19
C GLN A 232 -0.31 6.52 23.16
N VAL A 233 -1.48 7.09 22.83
CA VAL A 233 -2.23 8.00 23.70
C VAL A 233 -3.55 7.36 24.10
N ARG A 234 -3.99 7.66 25.32
CA ARG A 234 -5.35 7.31 25.73
C ARG A 234 -6.32 8.14 24.92
N ILE A 235 -7.20 7.48 24.20
CA ILE A 235 -8.27 8.13 23.42
C ILE A 235 -9.54 7.95 24.22
N PRO A 236 -10.28 9.04 24.55
CA PRO A 236 -11.59 8.92 25.18
C PRO A 236 -12.50 8.02 24.36
N GLN A 237 -13.10 7.04 25.02
CA GLN A 237 -14.00 6.09 24.39
C GLN A 237 -15.37 6.16 25.08
N LEU A 238 -16.42 6.01 24.28
CA LEU A 238 -17.76 5.83 24.78
C LEU A 238 -18.03 4.33 24.97
N GLN A 239 -18.25 3.93 26.20
CA GLN A 239 -18.60 2.56 26.55
C GLN A 239 -20.06 2.48 26.94
N VAL A 240 -20.84 1.67 26.24
CA VAL A 240 -22.23 1.38 26.59
C VAL A 240 -22.27 0.09 27.38
N GLN A 241 -22.49 0.20 28.68
CA GLN A 241 -22.58 -0.92 29.60
C GLN A 241 -24.04 -1.34 29.75
N ILE A 242 -24.40 -2.48 29.15
CA ILE A 242 -25.77 -2.98 29.19
C ILE A 242 -26.04 -3.62 30.56
N ASP A 243 -27.10 -3.16 31.23
CA ASP A 243 -27.62 -3.76 32.44
C ASP A 243 -28.59 -4.91 32.07
N TYR A 244 -28.11 -6.14 32.22
CA TYR A 244 -28.85 -7.33 31.81
C TYR A 244 -30.16 -7.53 32.60
N ASP A 245 -30.18 -7.12 33.86
CA ASP A 245 -31.40 -7.26 34.69
C ASP A 245 -32.45 -6.24 34.28
N LYS A 246 -32.04 -5.00 34.01
CA LYS A 246 -32.97 -3.97 33.50
C LYS A 246 -33.44 -4.38 32.09
N ALA A 247 -32.54 -4.81 31.19
CA ALA A 247 -32.93 -5.23 29.84
C ALA A 247 -33.98 -6.35 29.86
N LYS A 248 -33.79 -7.34 30.75
CA LYS A 248 -34.76 -8.45 30.94
C LYS A 248 -36.12 -7.97 31.41
N ARG A 249 -36.19 -6.96 32.28
CA ARG A 249 -37.49 -6.38 32.74
C ARG A 249 -38.30 -5.75 31.62
N TYR A 250 -37.60 -5.19 30.61
CA TYR A 250 -38.23 -4.65 29.40
C TYR A 250 -38.41 -5.70 28.29
N GLY A 251 -38.06 -6.97 28.53
CA GLY A 251 -38.14 -8.03 27.53
C GLY A 251 -37.13 -7.94 26.42
N LEU A 252 -36.00 -7.22 26.63
CA LEU A 252 -34.95 -7.04 25.65
C LEU A 252 -33.80 -8.00 25.82
N ASN A 253 -33.30 -8.56 24.72
CA ASN A 253 -32.04 -9.27 24.68
C ASN A 253 -30.88 -8.24 24.48
N PRO A 254 -29.71 -8.48 25.09
CA PRO A 254 -28.52 -7.66 24.84
C PRO A 254 -28.18 -7.51 23.35
N ASN A 255 -28.40 -8.56 22.58
CA ASN A 255 -28.17 -8.54 21.13
C ASN A 255 -29.08 -7.56 20.38
N ASP A 256 -30.32 -7.39 20.83
CA ASP A 256 -31.25 -6.43 20.22
C ASP A 256 -30.83 -4.99 20.50
N ILE A 257 -30.34 -4.74 21.73
CA ILE A 257 -29.75 -3.44 22.11
C ILE A 257 -28.52 -3.14 21.28
N THR A 258 -27.61 -4.11 21.13
CA THR A 258 -26.37 -3.95 20.34
C THR A 258 -26.68 -3.67 18.87
N LYS A 259 -27.62 -4.42 18.26
CA LYS A 259 -28.05 -4.21 16.87
C LYS A 259 -28.69 -2.84 16.66
N ALA A 260 -29.51 -2.40 17.63
CA ALA A 260 -30.11 -1.08 17.57
C ALA A 260 -29.02 0.00 17.63
N LEU A 261 -28.07 -0.10 18.56
CA LEU A 261 -26.94 0.81 18.67
C LEU A 261 -26.08 0.82 17.40
N GLU A 262 -25.73 -0.33 16.87
CA GLU A 262 -24.96 -0.45 15.63
C GLU A 262 -25.68 0.26 14.47
N THR A 263 -26.98 0.00 14.32
CA THR A 263 -27.79 0.64 13.28
C THR A 263 -27.87 2.15 13.47
N LEU A 264 -28.05 2.61 14.69
CA LEU A 264 -28.27 4.04 14.99
C LEU A 264 -26.96 4.83 14.98
N SER A 265 -25.85 4.27 15.46
CA SER A 265 -24.56 4.97 15.53
C SER A 265 -23.72 4.84 14.26
N ASN A 266 -23.52 3.62 13.76
CA ASN A 266 -22.67 3.36 12.59
C ASN A 266 -23.43 3.44 11.27
N GLY A 267 -24.72 3.17 11.30
CA GLY A 267 -25.55 3.06 10.13
C GLY A 267 -25.65 1.63 9.61
N ARG A 268 -26.80 1.29 9.05
CA ARG A 268 -27.07 0.01 8.41
C ARG A 268 -27.56 0.22 6.99
N VAL A 269 -26.98 -0.48 6.04
CA VAL A 269 -27.49 -0.53 4.68
C VAL A 269 -28.83 -1.27 4.69
N VAL A 270 -29.90 -0.55 4.38
CA VAL A 270 -31.28 -1.10 4.38
C VAL A 270 -31.79 -1.39 2.98
N SER A 271 -31.24 -0.75 1.96
CA SER A 271 -31.60 -0.94 0.57
C SER A 271 -30.50 -0.43 -0.37
N GLN A 272 -30.65 -0.66 -1.66
CA GLN A 272 -29.81 -0.09 -2.71
C GLN A 272 -30.68 0.58 -3.77
N VAL A 273 -30.28 1.75 -4.21
CA VAL A 273 -30.85 2.43 -5.37
C VAL A 273 -29.91 2.20 -6.55
N VAL A 274 -30.48 1.71 -7.64
CA VAL A 274 -29.76 1.51 -8.90
C VAL A 274 -30.14 2.63 -9.84
N ASP A 275 -29.17 3.44 -10.24
CA ASP A 275 -29.33 4.49 -11.24
C ASP A 275 -28.39 4.20 -12.42
N GLN A 276 -28.95 3.73 -13.50
CA GLN A 276 -28.23 3.28 -14.70
C GLN A 276 -27.17 2.20 -14.36
N SER A 277 -25.87 2.53 -14.40
CA SER A 277 -24.76 1.64 -14.09
C SER A 277 -24.23 1.80 -12.65
N LYS A 278 -24.78 2.74 -11.89
CA LYS A 278 -24.33 3.07 -10.52
C LYS A 278 -25.29 2.47 -9.50
N ARG A 279 -24.73 2.00 -8.38
CA ARG A 279 -25.47 1.52 -7.21
C ARG A 279 -25.14 2.41 -6.04
N PHE A 280 -26.18 2.85 -5.33
CA PHE A 280 -26.05 3.68 -4.14
C PHE A 280 -26.71 2.96 -2.97
N ASP A 281 -25.97 2.80 -1.89
CA ASP A 281 -26.50 2.22 -0.66
C ASP A 281 -27.40 3.24 0.05
N VAL A 282 -28.57 2.76 0.48
CA VAL A 282 -29.46 3.53 1.37
C VAL A 282 -29.10 3.13 2.79
N VAL A 283 -28.49 4.07 3.52
CA VAL A 283 -28.04 3.84 4.89
C VAL A 283 -28.99 4.51 5.87
N LEU A 284 -29.49 3.73 6.83
CA LEU A 284 -30.28 4.22 7.96
C LEU A 284 -29.37 4.45 9.16
N ARG A 285 -29.33 5.69 9.68
CA ARG A 285 -28.58 6.06 10.89
C ARG A 285 -29.17 7.31 11.55
N LEU A 286 -28.70 7.60 12.78
CA LEU A 286 -29.00 8.88 13.42
C LEU A 286 -28.30 10.05 12.70
N SER A 287 -28.85 11.24 12.86
CA SER A 287 -28.18 12.46 12.41
C SER A 287 -26.85 12.68 13.14
N ASP A 288 -25.94 13.43 12.54
CA ASP A 288 -24.63 13.71 13.17
C ASP A 288 -24.80 14.48 14.50
N ALA A 289 -25.84 15.31 14.62
CA ALA A 289 -26.18 16.04 15.84
C ALA A 289 -26.59 15.11 16.99
N ASP A 290 -27.21 13.97 16.67
CA ASP A 290 -27.72 13.02 17.65
C ASP A 290 -26.72 11.89 18.00
N ARG A 291 -25.56 11.87 17.36
CA ARG A 291 -24.51 10.87 17.59
C ARG A 291 -23.43 11.35 18.56
N ASN A 292 -23.81 12.10 19.58
CA ASN A 292 -22.91 12.55 20.65
C ASN A 292 -23.19 11.79 21.95
N THR A 293 -22.27 11.88 22.91
CA THR A 293 -22.33 11.18 24.21
C THR A 293 -23.62 11.37 24.95
N HIS A 294 -24.13 12.60 24.96
CA HIS A 294 -25.34 12.95 25.74
C HIS A 294 -26.60 12.46 25.03
N ALA A 295 -26.68 12.65 23.72
CA ALA A 295 -27.84 12.22 22.94
C ALA A 295 -27.98 10.69 22.86
N LEU A 296 -26.87 9.94 22.89
CA LEU A 296 -26.89 8.48 22.77
C LEU A 296 -27.69 7.81 23.89
N GLY A 297 -27.64 8.34 25.12
CA GLY A 297 -28.41 7.83 26.24
C GLY A 297 -29.95 8.03 26.10
N GLU A 298 -30.35 9.07 25.38
CA GLU A 298 -31.74 9.41 25.13
C GLU A 298 -32.34 8.74 23.89
N VAL A 299 -31.51 8.02 23.12
CA VAL A 299 -31.96 7.28 21.91
C VAL A 299 -33.01 6.27 22.31
N LEU A 300 -34.14 6.26 21.59
CA LEU A 300 -35.24 5.34 21.83
C LEU A 300 -34.95 4.00 21.13
N ILE A 301 -34.96 2.93 21.91
CA ILE A 301 -34.89 1.55 21.41
C ILE A 301 -36.27 0.89 21.56
N GLU A 302 -36.59 0.00 20.63
CA GLU A 302 -37.87 -0.68 20.60
C GLU A 302 -37.84 -1.91 21.52
N SER A 303 -38.80 -1.99 22.42
CA SER A 303 -38.99 -3.10 23.34
C SER A 303 -40.42 -3.64 23.24
N PRO A 304 -40.69 -4.89 23.72
CA PRO A 304 -42.06 -5.41 23.82
C PRO A 304 -42.99 -4.53 24.63
N ALA A 305 -42.46 -3.73 25.55
CA ALA A 305 -43.21 -2.79 26.39
C ALA A 305 -43.42 -1.39 25.76
N GLY A 306 -42.88 -1.19 24.53
CA GLY A 306 -42.88 0.09 23.83
C GLY A 306 -41.47 0.69 23.69
N ARG A 307 -41.40 1.91 23.17
CA ARG A 307 -40.12 2.60 22.99
C ARG A 307 -39.61 3.16 24.32
N ILE A 308 -38.37 2.78 24.65
CA ILE A 308 -37.69 3.19 25.89
C ILE A 308 -36.35 3.86 25.57
N PRO A 309 -35.92 4.87 26.34
CA PRO A 309 -34.58 5.43 26.15
C PRO A 309 -33.49 4.42 26.56
N LEU A 310 -32.37 4.43 25.83
CA LEU A 310 -31.23 3.52 26.05
C LEU A 310 -30.74 3.55 27.50
N LYS A 311 -30.71 4.72 28.14
CA LYS A 311 -30.32 4.89 29.54
C LYS A 311 -31.18 4.09 30.54
N SER A 312 -32.37 3.61 30.13
CA SER A 312 -33.22 2.75 30.98
C SER A 312 -32.67 1.33 31.10
N VAL A 313 -31.80 0.89 30.19
CA VAL A 313 -31.25 -0.48 30.11
C VAL A 313 -29.73 -0.52 29.95
N ALA A 314 -29.06 0.62 29.82
CA ALA A 314 -27.62 0.71 29.71
C ALA A 314 -27.11 2.02 30.27
N ASP A 315 -25.88 2.01 30.78
CA ASP A 315 -25.15 3.18 31.19
C ASP A 315 -24.14 3.57 30.10
N VAL A 316 -24.14 4.84 29.70
CA VAL A 316 -23.18 5.39 28.74
C VAL A 316 -22.08 6.08 29.53
N VAL A 317 -20.89 5.51 29.50
CA VAL A 317 -19.74 5.98 30.29
C VAL A 317 -18.62 6.42 29.34
N GLU A 318 -18.01 7.53 29.64
CA GLU A 318 -16.78 7.99 28.98
C GLU A 318 -15.58 7.46 29.76
N THR A 319 -14.69 6.72 29.08
CA THR A 319 -13.51 6.07 29.69
C THR A 319 -12.21 6.51 29.03
#